data_03d953e17ef282efb8dfcbe4824aa081
#
_entry.id   03d953e17ef282efb8dfcbe4824aa081
#
_cell.length_a   1.000
_cell.length_b   1.000
_cell.length_c   1.000
_cell.angle_alpha   90.00
_cell.angle_beta   90.00
_cell.angle_gamma   90.00
#
_symmetry.space_group_name_H-M   'P 1'
#
loop_
_entity.id
_entity.type
_entity.pdbx_description
1 polymer ?
#
loop_
_entity_poly.entity_id
_entity_poly.type
_entity_poly.pdbx_seq_one_letter_code
_entity_poly.pdbx_strand_id
1 'polypeptide(L)'
;MKYRVARSIIPLALTLALAACGDTSPAGNASVQINIANEGSEQLKALNPLNRRIGLLRAIQQSGMRCRGGVLTGAYQQQYQNLAMWVALCADGKNYAVFIAPTDDVQVRDCTEHAQLNLPVCRPVQPMAHDPQTPPNAEPDLNLINAANANLAG
;
A
#
# COMPACT_ATOMS: atom_id res chain seq x y z
N MET A 1 -11.80 50.15 -47.75
CA MET A 1 -13.24 49.90 -47.60
C MET A 1 -13.55 50.12 -46.13
N LYS A 2 -14.38 51.10 -45.82
CA LYS A 2 -14.69 51.56 -44.46
C LYS A 2 -16.03 50.95 -44.06
N TYR A 3 -16.07 50.11 -43.04
CA TYR A 3 -17.32 49.65 -42.43
C TYR A 3 -17.55 50.41 -41.14
N ARG A 4 -18.60 51.17 -41.10
CA ARG A 4 -19.19 51.83 -39.91
C ARG A 4 -20.08 50.78 -39.24
N VAL A 5 -19.85 50.49 -37.96
CA VAL A 5 -20.77 49.70 -37.14
C VAL A 5 -21.51 50.64 -36.21
N ALA A 6 -22.81 50.57 -36.31
CA ALA A 6 -23.75 51.39 -35.54
C ALA A 6 -23.81 50.95 -34.07
N ARG A 7 -23.88 51.95 -33.18
CA ARG A 7 -24.20 51.81 -31.77
C ARG A 7 -25.69 51.49 -31.61
N SER A 8 -25.97 50.42 -30.90
CA SER A 8 -27.28 50.21 -30.28
C SER A 8 -27.12 50.16 -28.78
N ILE A 9 -27.65 51.19 -28.12
CA ILE A 9 -27.76 51.35 -26.68
C ILE A 9 -29.12 50.78 -26.28
N ILE A 10 -29.17 49.76 -25.44
CA ILE A 10 -30.38 49.32 -24.78
C ILE A 10 -30.13 49.36 -23.28
N PRO A 11 -30.78 50.21 -22.52
CA PRO A 11 -30.81 50.16 -21.10
C PRO A 11 -31.97 49.26 -20.67
N LEU A 12 -31.71 48.14 -20.04
CA LEU A 12 -32.75 47.44 -19.30
C LEU A 12 -32.28 47.25 -17.85
N ALA A 13 -32.79 48.16 -17.04
CA ALA A 13 -32.73 48.02 -15.58
C ALA A 13 -33.72 46.93 -15.17
N LEU A 14 -33.18 45.88 -14.54
CA LEU A 14 -34.03 44.94 -13.82
C LEU A 14 -33.40 44.64 -12.46
N THR A 15 -33.87 45.39 -11.46
CA THR A 15 -33.62 45.15 -10.05
C THR A 15 -34.42 43.94 -9.62
N LEU A 16 -33.79 42.84 -9.31
CA LEU A 16 -34.39 41.79 -8.48
C LEU A 16 -33.53 41.63 -7.23
N ALA A 17 -34.05 42.14 -6.13
CA ALA A 17 -33.63 41.79 -4.81
C ALA A 17 -34.14 40.38 -4.49
N LEU A 18 -33.26 39.42 -4.36
CA LEU A 18 -33.53 38.16 -3.65
C LEU A 18 -32.60 38.11 -2.45
N ALA A 19 -33.14 38.57 -1.33
CA ALA A 19 -32.67 38.20 -0.03
C ALA A 19 -33.12 36.75 0.20
N ALA A 20 -32.23 35.80 0.04
CA ALA A 20 -32.36 34.44 0.55
C ALA A 20 -31.26 34.21 1.56
N CYS A 21 -31.58 34.47 2.82
CA CYS A 21 -30.86 33.92 3.94
C CYS A 21 -30.89 32.40 3.81
N GLY A 22 -29.78 31.83 3.55
CA GLY A 22 -29.50 30.41 3.74
C GLY A 22 -28.17 30.34 4.42
N ASP A 23 -28.14 30.33 5.76
CA ASP A 23 -27.00 29.82 6.50
C ASP A 23 -26.82 28.34 6.16
N THR A 24 -26.24 28.09 5.02
CA THR A 24 -25.69 26.80 4.72
C THR A 24 -24.32 26.79 5.35
N SER A 25 -24.23 26.37 6.59
CA SER A 25 -22.99 25.84 7.16
C SER A 25 -22.42 24.89 6.13
N PRO A 26 -21.14 25.05 5.74
CA PRO A 26 -20.53 24.05 4.86
C PRO A 26 -20.62 22.73 5.62
N ALA A 27 -21.51 21.85 5.15
CA ALA A 27 -21.50 20.47 5.56
C ALA A 27 -20.08 20.01 5.25
N GLY A 28 -19.27 19.85 6.28
CA GLY A 28 -17.94 19.31 6.15
C GLY A 28 -18.08 18.05 5.33
N ASN A 29 -17.40 18.00 4.21
CA ASN A 29 -17.25 16.79 3.44
C ASN A 29 -16.61 15.73 4.35
N ALA A 30 -17.45 15.10 5.18
CA ALA A 30 -17.09 13.85 5.78
C ALA A 30 -16.87 12.89 4.60
N SER A 31 -15.65 12.78 4.16
CA SER A 31 -15.27 11.77 3.19
C SER A 31 -15.62 10.44 3.84
N VAL A 32 -16.72 9.84 3.39
CA VAL A 32 -17.08 8.48 3.79
C VAL A 32 -15.96 7.61 3.23
N GLN A 33 -15.01 7.28 4.07
CA GLN A 33 -14.00 6.27 3.71
C GLN A 33 -14.68 4.91 3.73
N ILE A 34 -15.09 4.46 2.57
CA ILE A 34 -15.54 3.09 2.39
C ILE A 34 -14.28 2.22 2.53
N ASN A 35 -14.15 1.58 3.68
CA ASN A 35 -13.06 0.64 3.92
C ASN A 35 -13.43 -0.68 3.24
N ILE A 36 -13.02 -0.84 1.99
CA ILE A 36 -13.18 -2.10 1.27
C ILE A 36 -12.12 -3.07 1.81
N ALA A 37 -12.57 -4.27 2.21
CA ALA A 37 -11.66 -5.32 2.66
C ALA A 37 -10.63 -5.62 1.55
N ASN A 38 -9.34 -5.61 1.91
CA ASN A 38 -8.25 -5.90 1.00
C ASN A 38 -7.79 -7.35 1.25
N GLU A 39 -8.41 -8.29 0.51
CA GLU A 39 -8.18 -9.73 0.71
C GLU A 39 -6.70 -10.10 0.52
N GLY A 40 -6.04 -9.59 -0.51
CA GLY A 40 -4.62 -9.86 -0.75
C GLY A 40 -3.73 -9.43 0.40
N SER A 41 -4.01 -8.27 1.02
CA SER A 41 -3.30 -7.82 2.20
C SER A 41 -3.59 -8.68 3.43
N GLU A 42 -4.84 -9.09 3.65
CA GLU A 42 -5.20 -9.96 4.77
C GLU A 42 -4.58 -11.36 4.62
N GLN A 43 -4.58 -11.91 3.41
CA GLN A 43 -3.86 -13.15 3.12
C GLN A 43 -2.37 -13.02 3.41
N LEU A 44 -1.74 -11.89 3.01
CA LEU A 44 -0.33 -11.66 3.27
C LEU A 44 -0.03 -11.52 4.78
N LYS A 45 -0.96 -10.96 5.58
CA LYS A 45 -0.85 -10.93 7.05
C LYS A 45 -0.91 -12.33 7.66
N ALA A 46 -1.78 -13.19 7.13
CA ALA A 46 -1.97 -14.55 7.62
C ALA A 46 -0.80 -15.49 7.31
N LEU A 47 0.03 -15.16 6.31
CA LEU A 47 1.18 -15.97 5.95
C LEU A 47 2.23 -15.99 7.07
N ASN A 48 2.90 -17.13 7.22
CA ASN A 48 4.11 -17.20 8.05
C ASN A 48 5.21 -16.26 7.50
N PRO A 49 6.21 -15.88 8.31
CA PRO A 49 7.22 -14.90 7.92
C PRO A 49 7.97 -15.25 6.64
N LEU A 50 8.27 -16.53 6.40
CA LEU A 50 8.98 -16.97 5.21
C LEU A 50 8.14 -16.76 3.95
N ASN A 51 6.90 -17.24 3.96
CA ASN A 51 6.00 -17.13 2.81
C ASN A 51 5.64 -15.67 2.51
N ARG A 52 5.49 -14.84 3.54
CA ARG A 52 5.30 -13.40 3.41
C ARG A 52 6.47 -12.73 2.68
N ARG A 53 7.72 -13.06 3.06
CA ARG A 53 8.92 -12.56 2.37
C ARG A 53 8.95 -12.98 0.90
N ILE A 54 8.59 -14.23 0.61
CA ILE A 54 8.51 -14.74 -0.77
C ILE A 54 7.45 -13.99 -1.56
N GLY A 55 6.27 -13.75 -1.00
CA GLY A 55 5.20 -12.99 -1.64
C GLY A 55 5.63 -11.57 -1.98
N LEU A 56 6.22 -10.87 -1.01
CA LEU A 56 6.74 -9.51 -1.22
C LEU A 56 7.87 -9.46 -2.25
N LEU A 57 8.77 -10.45 -2.24
CA LEU A 57 9.84 -10.55 -3.25
C LEU A 57 9.27 -10.70 -4.65
N ARG A 58 8.27 -11.55 -4.83
CA ARG A 58 7.60 -11.74 -6.13
C ARG A 58 6.94 -10.45 -6.61
N ALA A 59 6.25 -9.74 -5.74
CA ALA A 59 5.63 -8.45 -6.07
C ALA A 59 6.69 -7.43 -6.55
N ILE A 60 7.83 -7.32 -5.85
CA ILE A 60 8.94 -6.44 -6.21
C ILE A 60 9.50 -6.82 -7.59
N GLN A 61 9.73 -8.10 -7.83
CA GLN A 61 10.28 -8.58 -9.10
C GLN A 61 9.33 -8.38 -10.27
N GLN A 62 8.03 -8.66 -10.07
CA GLN A 62 7.00 -8.45 -11.10
C GLN A 62 6.83 -6.98 -11.47
N SER A 63 7.13 -6.07 -10.56
CA SER A 63 7.15 -4.62 -10.81
C SER A 63 8.44 -4.14 -11.49
N GLY A 64 9.34 -5.04 -11.90
CA GLY A 64 10.60 -4.72 -12.54
C GLY A 64 11.69 -4.22 -11.58
N MET A 65 11.42 -4.18 -10.27
CA MET A 65 12.37 -3.76 -9.26
C MET A 65 13.31 -4.92 -8.87
N ARG A 66 14.50 -4.57 -8.34
CA ARG A 66 15.51 -5.56 -7.97
C ARG A 66 15.74 -5.54 -6.46
N CYS A 67 15.45 -6.64 -5.81
CA CYS A 67 15.75 -6.90 -4.41
C CYS A 67 16.87 -7.95 -4.35
N ARG A 68 18.11 -7.50 -4.29
CA ARG A 68 19.29 -8.40 -4.30
C ARG A 68 19.39 -9.12 -2.95
N GLY A 69 19.65 -10.41 -3.01
CA GLY A 69 19.73 -11.26 -1.81
C GLY A 69 18.37 -11.59 -1.19
N GLY A 70 17.27 -11.14 -1.82
CA GLY A 70 15.90 -11.41 -1.35
C GLY A 70 15.41 -10.44 -0.28
N VAL A 71 14.16 -10.64 0.13
CA VAL A 71 13.52 -9.87 1.20
C VAL A 71 13.88 -10.47 2.56
N LEU A 72 14.50 -9.68 3.43
CA LEU A 72 14.84 -10.08 4.81
C LEU A 72 13.61 -10.06 5.72
N THR A 73 12.80 -9.02 5.58
CA THR A 73 11.59 -8.83 6.37
C THR A 73 10.61 -7.94 5.63
N GLY A 74 9.33 -8.03 6.00
CA GLY A 74 8.30 -7.15 5.50
C GLY A 74 7.15 -7.00 6.49
N ALA A 75 6.64 -5.79 6.61
CA ALA A 75 5.59 -5.46 7.55
C ALA A 75 4.52 -4.56 6.91
N TYR A 76 3.28 -4.79 7.32
CA TYR A 76 2.18 -3.87 7.04
C TYR A 76 2.42 -2.55 7.76
N GLN A 77 2.21 -1.44 7.06
CA GLN A 77 2.40 -0.10 7.60
C GLN A 77 1.09 0.60 7.91
N GLN A 78 0.28 0.73 6.90
CA GLN A 78 -0.98 1.50 6.97
C GLN A 78 -1.83 1.29 5.72
N GLN A 79 -3.04 1.82 5.76
CA GLN A 79 -3.87 2.00 4.56
C GLN A 79 -3.64 3.41 4.00
N TYR A 80 -3.56 3.52 2.69
CA TYR A 80 -3.42 4.77 1.96
C TYR A 80 -4.30 4.74 0.72
N GLN A 81 -5.28 5.63 0.62
CA GLN A 81 -6.21 5.72 -0.53
C GLN A 81 -6.80 4.36 -0.94
N ASN A 82 -7.29 3.59 0.02
CA ASN A 82 -7.79 2.22 -0.14
C ASN A 82 -6.72 1.16 -0.53
N LEU A 83 -5.45 1.52 -0.61
CA LEU A 83 -4.36 0.59 -0.82
C LEU A 83 -3.78 0.15 0.52
N ALA A 84 -3.50 -1.12 0.68
CA ALA A 84 -2.74 -1.62 1.81
C ALA A 84 -1.25 -1.41 1.55
N MET A 85 -0.58 -0.59 2.35
CA MET A 85 0.84 -0.32 2.23
C MET A 85 1.65 -1.27 3.10
N TRP A 86 2.55 -2.00 2.47
CA TRP A 86 3.58 -2.81 3.10
C TRP A 86 4.95 -2.23 2.84
N VAL A 87 5.89 -2.44 3.74
CA VAL A 87 7.30 -2.13 3.49
C VAL A 87 8.11 -3.40 3.57
N ALA A 88 8.95 -3.63 2.57
CA ALA A 88 9.86 -4.76 2.48
C ALA A 88 11.30 -4.26 2.51
N LEU A 89 12.12 -4.83 3.39
CA LEU A 89 13.56 -4.61 3.45
C LEU A 89 14.28 -5.72 2.68
N CYS A 90 15.07 -5.34 1.70
CA CYS A 90 15.92 -6.24 0.94
C CYS A 90 17.29 -6.46 1.62
N ALA A 91 17.95 -7.57 1.32
CA ALA A 91 19.27 -7.88 1.86
C ALA A 91 20.36 -6.90 1.41
N ASP A 92 20.15 -6.19 0.28
CA ASP A 92 21.04 -5.11 -0.19
C ASP A 92 20.76 -3.75 0.50
N GLY A 93 19.91 -3.74 1.54
CA GLY A 93 19.57 -2.54 2.31
C GLY A 93 18.48 -1.65 1.69
N LYS A 94 17.98 -1.97 0.50
CA LYS A 94 16.88 -1.24 -0.11
C LYS A 94 15.56 -1.51 0.57
N ASN A 95 14.75 -0.48 0.67
CA ASN A 95 13.37 -0.58 1.15
C ASN A 95 12.40 -0.28 0.02
N TYR A 96 11.42 -1.14 -0.15
CA TYR A 96 10.35 -0.97 -1.11
C TYR A 96 9.00 -0.91 -0.41
N ALA A 97 8.18 0.06 -0.80
CA ALA A 97 6.77 0.07 -0.46
C ALA A 97 6.00 -0.73 -1.51
N VAL A 98 5.20 -1.66 -1.04
CA VAL A 98 4.29 -2.49 -1.83
C VAL A 98 2.88 -2.08 -1.49
N PHE A 99 2.17 -1.51 -2.46
CA PHE A 99 0.78 -1.08 -2.34
C PHE A 99 -0.10 -2.14 -2.99
N ILE A 100 -1.03 -2.69 -2.24
CA ILE A 100 -1.97 -3.72 -2.69
C ILE A 100 -3.36 -3.11 -2.71
N ALA A 101 -4.02 -3.14 -3.88
CA ALA A 101 -5.39 -2.69 -4.04
C ALA A 101 -6.39 -3.78 -3.61
N PRO A 102 -7.66 -3.42 -3.32
CA PRO A 102 -8.72 -4.41 -3.09
C PRO A 102 -9.00 -5.31 -4.31
N THR A 103 -8.55 -4.89 -5.50
CA THR A 103 -8.63 -5.65 -6.76
C THR A 103 -7.43 -6.56 -6.99
N ASP A 104 -6.56 -6.71 -5.98
CA ASP A 104 -5.30 -7.45 -6.03
C ASP A 104 -4.23 -6.85 -6.98
N ASP A 105 -4.47 -5.65 -7.52
CA ASP A 105 -3.43 -4.91 -8.23
C ASP A 105 -2.32 -4.49 -7.27
N VAL A 106 -1.08 -4.69 -7.70
CA VAL A 106 0.09 -4.39 -6.88
C VAL A 106 0.97 -3.34 -7.54
N GLN A 107 1.31 -2.31 -6.79
CA GLN A 107 2.27 -1.28 -7.19
C GLN A 107 3.45 -1.28 -6.22
N VAL A 108 4.66 -1.16 -6.75
CA VAL A 108 5.88 -1.09 -5.94
C VAL A 108 6.60 0.22 -6.21
N ARG A 109 7.10 0.84 -5.15
CA ARG A 109 7.89 2.08 -5.20
C ARG A 109 9.10 1.96 -4.30
N ASP A 110 10.21 2.56 -4.73
CA ASP A 110 11.36 2.73 -3.85
C ASP A 110 11.02 3.74 -2.75
N CYS A 111 11.30 3.40 -1.50
CA CYS A 111 10.99 4.27 -0.37
C CYS A 111 11.74 5.62 -0.41
N THR A 112 12.84 5.70 -1.14
CA THR A 112 13.60 6.96 -1.31
C THR A 112 12.87 7.97 -2.18
N GLU A 113 11.92 7.53 -3.03
CA GLU A 113 11.16 8.38 -3.94
C GLU A 113 9.88 8.93 -3.30
N HIS A 114 9.48 8.43 -2.13
CA HIS A 114 8.19 8.74 -1.52
C HIS A 114 7.95 10.22 -1.27
N ALA A 115 8.97 10.95 -0.82
CA ALA A 115 8.86 12.39 -0.56
C ALA A 115 8.58 13.19 -1.84
N GLN A 116 9.17 12.78 -2.97
CA GLN A 116 8.98 13.44 -4.27
C GLN A 116 7.61 13.14 -4.88
N LEU A 117 7.06 11.96 -4.57
CA LEU A 117 5.78 11.48 -5.07
C LEU A 117 4.60 11.80 -4.13
N ASN A 118 4.83 12.52 -3.03
CA ASN A 118 3.82 12.78 -2.00
C ASN A 118 3.16 11.49 -1.46
N LEU A 119 3.93 10.40 -1.39
CA LEU A 119 3.49 9.13 -0.83
C LEU A 119 3.76 9.09 0.67
N PRO A 120 3.04 8.23 1.41
CA PRO A 120 3.30 8.04 2.84
C PRO A 120 4.74 7.62 3.10
N VAL A 121 5.32 8.15 4.16
CA VAL A 121 6.70 7.82 4.56
C VAL A 121 6.81 6.33 4.89
N CYS A 122 7.81 5.66 4.29
CA CYS A 122 8.16 4.30 4.69
C CYS A 122 8.78 4.31 6.10
N ARG A 123 8.18 3.60 7.04
CA ARG A 123 8.82 3.35 8.31
C ARG A 123 9.81 2.20 8.14
N PRO A 124 11.05 2.35 8.63
CA PRO A 124 12.02 1.26 8.55
C PRO A 124 11.48 -0.01 9.20
N VAL A 125 11.60 -1.13 8.48
CA VAL A 125 11.33 -2.45 9.04
C VAL A 125 12.66 -3.08 9.43
N GLN A 126 12.74 -3.58 10.66
CA GLN A 126 13.96 -4.23 11.13
C GLN A 126 13.92 -5.72 10.76
N PRO A 127 15.04 -6.33 10.40
CA PRO A 127 15.13 -7.78 10.35
C PRO A 127 14.65 -8.31 11.70
N MET A 128 13.78 -9.33 11.68
CA MET A 128 13.48 -10.01 12.93
C MET A 128 14.80 -10.46 13.53
N ALA A 129 15.09 -10.01 14.75
CA ALA A 129 16.22 -10.52 15.49
C ALA A 129 16.12 -12.05 15.44
N HIS A 130 17.17 -12.71 14.98
CA HIS A 130 17.26 -14.15 15.13
C HIS A 130 17.01 -14.44 16.61
N ASP A 131 15.99 -15.22 16.90
CA ASP A 131 15.82 -15.74 18.24
C ASP A 131 17.14 -16.42 18.59
N PRO A 132 17.87 -15.96 19.63
CA PRO A 132 19.16 -16.55 19.98
C PRO A 132 19.05 -18.04 20.35
N GLN A 133 17.82 -18.55 20.46
CA GLN A 133 17.53 -19.95 20.77
C GLN A 133 17.41 -20.83 19.52
N THR A 134 17.43 -20.29 18.30
CA THR A 134 17.51 -21.11 17.10
C THR A 134 18.97 -21.15 16.64
N PRO A 135 19.71 -22.25 16.91
CA PRO A 135 21.08 -22.39 16.43
C PRO A 135 21.09 -22.29 14.90
N PRO A 136 22.12 -21.64 14.28
CA PRO A 136 22.19 -21.40 12.83
C PRO A 136 22.23 -22.69 12.01
N ASN A 137 22.32 -23.85 12.62
CA ASN A 137 22.36 -25.19 12.04
C ASN A 137 21.39 -26.14 12.78
N ALA A 138 20.17 -25.73 13.05
CA ALA A 138 19.16 -26.72 13.43
C ALA A 138 18.94 -27.64 12.22
N GLU A 139 19.70 -28.70 12.16
CA GLU A 139 19.40 -29.85 11.29
C GLU A 139 17.95 -30.26 11.56
N PRO A 140 17.16 -30.55 10.52
CA PRO A 140 15.80 -31.01 10.72
C PRO A 140 15.86 -32.22 11.65
N ASP A 141 15.10 -32.14 12.73
CA ASP A 141 15.12 -33.15 13.80
C ASP A 141 14.61 -34.46 13.19
N LEU A 142 15.57 -35.31 12.75
CA LEU A 142 15.31 -36.61 12.12
C LEU A 142 14.49 -37.55 13.03
N ASN A 143 14.49 -37.24 14.33
CA ASN A 143 13.67 -37.98 15.30
C ASN A 143 12.17 -37.72 15.13
N LEU A 144 11.78 -36.51 14.75
CA LEU A 144 10.36 -36.17 14.47
C LEU A 144 9.86 -36.85 13.18
N ILE A 145 10.74 -36.99 12.18
CA ILE A 145 10.39 -37.65 10.92
C ILE A 145 10.22 -39.16 11.13
N ASN A 146 11.07 -39.77 11.94
CA ASN A 146 10.98 -41.19 12.25
C ASN A 146 9.77 -41.54 13.13
N ALA A 147 9.37 -40.66 14.06
CA ALA A 147 8.17 -40.84 14.85
C ALA A 147 6.87 -40.76 14.01
N ALA A 148 6.84 -39.89 12.98
CA ALA A 148 5.71 -39.78 12.09
C ALA A 148 5.57 -41.03 11.16
N ASN A 149 6.69 -41.63 10.74
CA ASN A 149 6.68 -42.84 9.90
C ASN A 149 6.36 -44.12 10.66
N ALA A 150 6.63 -44.16 11.96
CA ALA A 150 6.30 -45.34 12.80
C ALA A 150 4.78 -45.50 13.01
N ASN A 151 4.00 -44.42 12.90
CA ASN A 151 2.54 -44.45 13.03
C ASN A 151 1.76 -44.83 11.75
N LEU A 152 2.45 -44.98 10.62
CA LEU A 152 1.82 -45.35 9.33
C LEU A 152 2.01 -46.85 8.98
N ALA A 153 2.70 -47.63 9.82
CA ALA A 153 3.00 -49.05 9.59
C ALA A 153 2.23 -49.99 10.52
N GLY A 154 1.09 -49.54 11.09
CA GLY A 154 0.22 -50.34 11.92
C GLY A 154 -1.16 -50.55 11.33
#